data_e9a15a56ae92067b665782e4c8a44196
#
_entry.id   e9a15a56ae92067b665782e4c8a44196
#
_cell.length_a   1.000
_cell.length_b   1.000
_cell.length_c   1.000
_cell.angle_alpha   90.00
_cell.angle_beta   90.00
_cell.angle_gamma   90.00
#
_symmetry.space_group_name_H-M   'P 1'
#
loop_
_entity.id
_entity.type
_entity.pdbx_description
1 polymer ?
#
loop_
_entity_poly.entity_id
_entity_poly.type
_entity_poly.pdbx_seq_one_letter_code
_entity_poly.pdbx_strand_id
1 'polypeptide(L)'
;MNKSIFCLLVTALLCFSNQVQAYQAKKLADCGKASDSNSELSQCLDRVKESIDRELQTWINSQTFILEEFELETGRRAALEMFKRSQRNFITYRENNCRWQYLHISPDTSAAATFKKCYIITTRNRINELSQIGK
;
A
#
# COMPACT_ATOMS: atom_id res chain seq x y z
N MET A 1 26.54 13.29 -45.42
CA MET A 1 25.56 13.05 -44.39
C MET A 1 26.17 12.05 -43.39
N ASN A 2 26.52 12.54 -42.21
CA ASN A 2 27.40 11.85 -41.26
C ASN A 2 26.76 10.63 -40.60
N LYS A 3 27.38 9.46 -40.80
CA LYS A 3 27.00 8.20 -40.10
C LYS A 3 26.96 8.32 -38.57
N SER A 4 27.68 9.26 -38.01
CA SER A 4 27.71 9.53 -36.53
C SER A 4 26.42 10.14 -36.01
N ILE A 5 25.68 10.93 -36.78
CA ILE A 5 24.40 11.54 -36.38
C ILE A 5 23.29 10.50 -36.35
N PHE A 6 23.35 9.52 -37.26
CA PHE A 6 22.36 8.45 -37.32
C PHE A 6 22.45 7.49 -36.12
N CYS A 7 23.67 7.20 -35.62
CA CYS A 7 23.86 6.38 -34.41
C CYS A 7 23.35 7.06 -33.17
N LEU A 8 23.51 8.39 -33.02
CA LEU A 8 23.02 9.14 -31.85
C LEU A 8 21.49 9.20 -31.75
N LEU A 9 20.82 9.25 -32.90
CA LEU A 9 19.35 9.25 -32.94
C LEU A 9 18.73 7.88 -32.63
N VAL A 10 19.39 6.79 -33.00
CA VAL A 10 18.92 5.42 -32.72
C VAL A 10 19.11 5.07 -31.23
N THR A 11 20.18 5.53 -30.56
CA THR A 11 20.40 5.30 -29.15
C THR A 11 19.43 6.09 -28.27
N ALA A 12 19.00 7.28 -28.68
CA ALA A 12 17.99 8.07 -27.95
C ALA A 12 16.60 7.41 -27.97
N LEU A 13 16.22 6.73 -29.07
CA LEU A 13 14.92 6.02 -29.14
C LEU A 13 14.86 4.76 -28.23
N LEU A 14 15.98 4.12 -27.96
CA LEU A 14 16.03 2.92 -27.11
C LEU A 14 15.90 3.21 -25.60
N CYS A 15 16.16 4.45 -25.18
CA CYS A 15 16.02 4.85 -23.77
C CYS A 15 14.57 5.14 -23.35
N PHE A 16 13.65 5.37 -24.28
CA PHE A 16 12.24 5.65 -23.97
C PHE A 16 11.38 4.40 -23.74
N SER A 17 11.86 3.22 -24.12
CA SER A 17 11.09 1.98 -24.02
C SER A 17 11.04 1.38 -22.61
N ASN A 18 11.86 1.84 -21.67
CA ASN A 18 11.90 1.29 -20.30
C ASN A 18 10.98 1.99 -19.28
N GLN A 19 10.28 3.05 -19.67
CA GLN A 19 9.38 3.77 -18.76
C GLN A 19 7.94 3.23 -18.72
N VAL A 20 7.58 2.33 -19.62
CA VAL A 20 6.19 1.84 -19.73
C VAL A 20 5.89 0.68 -18.75
N GLN A 21 6.89 0.08 -18.11
CA GLN A 21 6.67 -1.09 -17.26
C GLN A 21 6.34 -0.78 -15.79
N ALA A 22 6.27 0.47 -15.37
CA ALA A 22 5.97 0.83 -13.98
C ALA A 22 4.54 1.32 -13.76
N TYR A 23 3.57 0.92 -14.58
CA TYR A 23 2.17 1.07 -14.21
C TYR A 23 1.84 -0.01 -13.17
N GLN A 24 2.22 0.28 -11.94
CA GLN A 24 1.83 -0.57 -10.82
C GLN A 24 0.35 -0.33 -10.55
N ALA A 25 -0.43 -1.39 -10.54
CA ALA A 25 -1.81 -1.34 -10.09
C ALA A 25 -1.87 -0.68 -8.71
N LYS A 26 -2.32 0.58 -8.67
CA LYS A 26 -2.43 1.36 -7.43
C LYS A 26 -3.72 1.06 -6.68
N LYS A 27 -4.68 0.42 -7.35
CA LYS A 27 -6.01 0.18 -6.82
C LYS A 27 -6.37 -1.30 -6.91
N LEU A 28 -7.09 -1.77 -5.93
CA LEU A 28 -7.61 -3.13 -5.87
C LEU A 28 -8.42 -3.52 -7.13
N ALA A 29 -9.20 -2.57 -7.69
CA ALA A 29 -10.00 -2.78 -8.89
C ALA A 29 -9.16 -3.04 -10.16
N ASP A 30 -7.94 -2.51 -10.21
CA ASP A 30 -7.07 -2.70 -11.36
C ASP A 30 -6.55 -4.13 -11.45
N CYS A 31 -6.31 -4.77 -10.30
CA CYS A 31 -5.89 -6.17 -10.23
C CYS A 31 -6.95 -7.13 -10.78
N GLY A 32 -8.22 -6.88 -10.48
CA GLY A 32 -9.31 -7.72 -10.98
C GLY A 32 -9.52 -7.65 -12.50
N LYS A 33 -9.08 -6.55 -13.13
CA LYS A 33 -9.21 -6.35 -14.59
C LYS A 33 -8.01 -6.85 -15.38
N ALA A 34 -6.83 -6.89 -14.75
CA ALA A 34 -5.56 -7.16 -15.41
C ALA A 34 -5.07 -8.59 -15.22
N SER A 35 -5.84 -9.46 -14.53
CA SER A 35 -5.37 -10.79 -14.14
C SER A 35 -6.19 -11.87 -14.82
N ASP A 36 -5.54 -12.66 -15.67
CA ASP A 36 -6.12 -13.83 -16.34
C ASP A 36 -5.98 -15.12 -15.51
N SER A 37 -5.21 -15.07 -14.42
CA SER A 37 -4.97 -16.21 -13.55
C SER A 37 -4.93 -15.82 -12.06
N ASN A 38 -5.18 -16.80 -11.18
CA ASN A 38 -5.06 -16.62 -9.73
C ASN A 38 -3.63 -16.21 -9.30
N SER A 39 -2.62 -16.67 -10.03
CA SER A 39 -1.21 -16.30 -9.76
C SER A 39 -0.95 -14.82 -10.05
N GLU A 40 -1.39 -14.33 -11.21
CA GLU A 40 -1.24 -12.91 -11.61
C GLU A 40 -2.03 -12.00 -10.68
N LEU A 41 -3.27 -12.40 -10.33
CA LEU A 41 -4.07 -11.69 -9.34
C LEU A 41 -3.34 -11.58 -8.01
N SER A 42 -2.77 -12.68 -7.53
CA SER A 42 -2.03 -12.73 -6.28
C SER A 42 -0.83 -11.79 -6.29
N GLN A 43 -0.02 -11.81 -7.35
CA GLN A 43 1.14 -10.93 -7.51
C GLN A 43 0.73 -9.44 -7.61
N CYS A 44 -0.36 -9.15 -8.33
CA CYS A 44 -0.90 -7.79 -8.39
C CYS A 44 -1.31 -7.29 -7.01
N LEU A 45 -2.03 -8.11 -6.24
CA LEU A 45 -2.46 -7.78 -4.89
C LEU A 45 -1.27 -7.58 -3.93
N ASP A 46 -0.17 -8.31 -4.08
CA ASP A 46 1.05 -8.11 -3.30
C ASP A 46 1.64 -6.72 -3.55
N ARG A 47 1.74 -6.28 -4.80
CA ARG A 47 2.22 -4.93 -5.14
C ARG A 47 1.32 -3.82 -4.57
N VAL A 48 0.00 -4.01 -4.63
CA VAL A 48 -0.95 -3.06 -4.03
C VAL A 48 -0.80 -3.02 -2.52
N LYS A 49 -0.64 -4.20 -1.88
CA LYS A 49 -0.41 -4.32 -0.44
C LYS A 49 0.85 -3.58 0.00
N GLU A 50 1.97 -3.78 -0.68
CA GLU A 50 3.22 -3.06 -0.38
C GLU A 50 3.07 -1.54 -0.55
N SER A 51 2.38 -1.10 -1.59
CA SER A 51 2.15 0.32 -1.84
C SER A 51 1.30 0.96 -0.74
N ILE A 52 0.23 0.29 -0.30
CA ILE A 52 -0.67 0.81 0.72
C ILE A 52 -0.04 0.77 2.12
N ASP A 53 0.85 -0.20 2.40
CA ASP A 53 1.59 -0.25 3.66
C ASP A 53 2.57 0.93 3.77
N ARG A 54 3.24 1.32 2.68
CA ARG A 54 4.07 2.53 2.65
C ARG A 54 3.25 3.80 2.87
N GLU A 55 2.07 3.89 2.26
CA GLU A 55 1.15 5.02 2.44
C GLU A 55 0.66 5.11 3.88
N LEU A 56 0.26 3.99 4.48
CA LEU A 56 -0.13 3.92 5.90
C LEU A 56 1.01 4.39 6.81
N GLN A 57 2.23 3.92 6.57
CA GLN A 57 3.38 4.30 7.37
C GLN A 57 3.67 5.81 7.28
N THR A 58 3.48 6.42 6.11
CA THR A 58 3.61 7.88 5.93
C THR A 58 2.62 8.63 6.83
N TRP A 59 1.35 8.21 6.85
CA TRP A 59 0.33 8.83 7.71
C TRP A 59 0.60 8.61 9.20
N ILE A 60 1.05 7.41 9.59
CA ILE A 60 1.42 7.11 10.97
C ILE A 60 2.58 8.00 11.42
N ASN A 61 3.63 8.13 10.60
CA ASN A 61 4.79 8.96 10.90
C ASN A 61 4.39 10.44 11.03
N SER A 62 3.57 10.95 10.11
CA SER A 62 3.08 12.33 10.15
C SER A 62 2.29 12.62 11.43
N GLN A 63 1.35 11.74 11.79
CA GLN A 63 0.55 11.93 13.00
C GLN A 63 1.39 11.74 14.28
N THR A 64 2.37 10.83 14.27
CA THR A 64 3.30 10.66 15.39
C THR A 64 4.10 11.92 15.62
N PHE A 65 4.66 12.52 14.56
CA PHE A 65 5.41 13.77 14.63
C PHE A 65 4.60 14.91 15.25
N ILE A 66 3.35 15.12 14.78
CA ILE A 66 2.44 16.14 15.32
C ILE A 66 2.20 15.93 16.83
N LEU A 67 2.03 14.69 17.25
CA LEU A 67 1.79 14.38 18.66
C LEU A 67 3.05 14.46 19.53
N GLU A 68 4.23 14.24 18.97
CA GLU A 68 5.52 14.46 19.62
C GLU A 68 5.78 15.96 19.83
N GLU A 69 5.49 16.79 18.84
CA GLU A 69 5.54 18.26 19.00
C GLU A 69 4.57 18.74 20.09
N PHE A 70 3.33 18.24 20.07
CA PHE A 70 2.34 18.54 21.10
C PHE A 70 2.82 18.15 22.51
N GLU A 71 3.47 16.98 22.66
CA GLU A 71 4.06 16.56 23.94
C GLU A 71 5.16 17.53 24.39
N LEU A 72 6.04 17.96 23.48
CA LEU A 72 7.11 18.89 23.80
C LEU A 72 6.58 20.25 24.25
N GLU A 73 5.55 20.76 23.61
CA GLU A 73 4.95 22.07 23.93
C GLU A 73 4.15 22.07 25.22
N THR A 74 3.44 20.98 25.50
CA THR A 74 2.41 20.95 26.57
C THR A 74 2.75 20.04 27.76
N GLY A 75 3.77 19.19 27.63
CA GLY A 75 4.08 18.10 28.57
C GLY A 75 3.06 16.94 28.57
N ARG A 76 2.11 16.92 27.62
CA ARG A 76 1.01 15.94 27.58
C ARG A 76 1.33 14.78 26.65
N ARG A 77 1.85 13.69 27.19
CA ARG A 77 2.21 12.49 26.40
C ARG A 77 1.07 11.51 26.16
N ALA A 78 -0.06 11.63 26.89
CA ALA A 78 -1.14 10.63 26.85
C ALA A 78 -1.74 10.43 25.44
N ALA A 79 -1.83 11.50 24.63
CA ALA A 79 -2.32 11.43 23.26
C ALA A 79 -1.40 10.59 22.37
N LEU A 80 -0.09 10.82 22.46
CA LEU A 80 0.92 10.07 21.70
C LEU A 80 0.92 8.58 22.09
N GLU A 81 0.89 8.28 23.39
CA GLU A 81 0.86 6.89 23.87
C GLU A 81 -0.40 6.17 23.41
N MET A 82 -1.56 6.82 23.48
CA MET A 82 -2.82 6.26 23.03
C MET A 82 -2.84 6.05 21.50
N PHE A 83 -2.30 6.99 20.73
CA PHE A 83 -2.15 6.84 19.30
C PHE A 83 -1.27 5.63 18.95
N LYS A 84 -0.09 5.51 19.54
CA LYS A 84 0.82 4.36 19.34
C LYS A 84 0.12 3.03 19.71
N ARG A 85 -0.67 3.00 20.79
CA ARG A 85 -1.47 1.83 21.17
C ARG A 85 -2.55 1.52 20.13
N SER A 86 -3.25 2.54 19.65
CA SER A 86 -4.27 2.40 18.60
C SER A 86 -3.69 1.78 17.32
N GLN A 87 -2.48 2.17 16.90
CA GLN A 87 -1.84 1.56 15.73
C GLN A 87 -1.52 0.08 15.95
N ARG A 88 -0.98 -0.32 17.13
CA ARG A 88 -0.74 -1.73 17.43
C ARG A 88 -2.02 -2.56 17.42
N ASN A 89 -3.09 -2.03 18.00
CA ASN A 89 -4.39 -2.69 18.03
C ASN A 89 -4.98 -2.83 16.60
N PHE A 90 -4.83 -1.80 15.78
CA PHE A 90 -5.24 -1.84 14.37
C PHE A 90 -4.52 -2.98 13.60
N ILE A 91 -3.20 -3.10 13.75
CA ILE A 91 -2.42 -4.17 13.09
C ILE A 91 -2.94 -5.55 13.51
N THR A 92 -3.16 -5.76 14.80
CA THR A 92 -3.69 -7.01 15.34
C THR A 92 -5.10 -7.29 14.80
N TYR A 93 -5.98 -6.28 14.81
CA TYR A 93 -7.33 -6.39 14.27
C TYR A 93 -7.30 -6.76 12.78
N ARG A 94 -6.52 -6.04 11.96
CA ARG A 94 -6.41 -6.28 10.53
C ARG A 94 -5.99 -7.71 10.23
N GLU A 95 -4.94 -8.17 10.90
CA GLU A 95 -4.43 -9.53 10.72
C GLU A 95 -5.49 -10.58 11.08
N ASN A 96 -6.10 -10.48 12.23
CA ASN A 96 -7.10 -11.44 12.69
C ASN A 96 -8.37 -11.40 11.84
N ASN A 97 -8.84 -10.19 11.48
CA ASN A 97 -10.03 -10.01 10.65
C ASN A 97 -9.86 -10.60 9.24
N CYS A 98 -8.68 -10.50 8.65
CA CYS A 98 -8.45 -11.06 7.32
C CYS A 98 -8.09 -12.56 7.37
N ARG A 99 -7.47 -13.01 8.46
CA ARG A 99 -7.11 -14.42 8.64
C ARG A 99 -8.33 -15.32 8.81
N TRP A 100 -9.35 -14.90 9.57
CA TRP A 100 -10.56 -15.73 9.67
C TRP A 100 -11.29 -15.87 8.33
N GLN A 101 -11.27 -14.85 7.47
CA GLN A 101 -11.84 -14.91 6.13
C GLN A 101 -11.07 -15.89 5.24
N TYR A 102 -9.74 -15.86 5.32
CA TYR A 102 -8.89 -16.86 4.67
C TYR A 102 -9.25 -18.28 5.10
N LEU A 103 -9.30 -18.52 6.41
CA LEU A 103 -9.58 -19.83 6.99
C LEU A 103 -10.98 -20.34 6.64
N HIS A 104 -11.95 -19.45 6.56
CA HIS A 104 -13.34 -19.80 6.19
C HIS A 104 -13.45 -20.36 4.75
N ILE A 105 -12.59 -19.90 3.85
CA ILE A 105 -12.61 -20.33 2.43
C ILE A 105 -11.60 -21.47 2.17
N SER A 106 -10.56 -21.56 3.00
CA SER A 106 -9.52 -22.58 2.85
C SER A 106 -10.12 -24.01 2.85
N PRO A 107 -9.66 -24.93 1.96
CA PRO A 107 -8.45 -24.89 1.12
C PRO A 107 -8.66 -24.33 -0.31
N ASP A 108 -9.70 -23.58 -0.60
CA ASP A 108 -9.94 -23.01 -1.92
C ASP A 108 -8.75 -22.14 -2.39
N THR A 109 -8.45 -22.20 -3.70
CA THR A 109 -7.35 -21.46 -4.32
C THR A 109 -7.50 -19.94 -4.25
N SER A 110 -8.72 -19.44 -4.02
CA SER A 110 -9.03 -18.02 -3.83
C SER A 110 -8.78 -17.50 -2.41
N ALA A 111 -8.51 -18.37 -1.45
CA ALA A 111 -8.34 -17.99 -0.05
C ALA A 111 -7.23 -16.94 0.15
N ALA A 112 -6.08 -17.12 -0.51
CA ALA A 112 -4.97 -16.17 -0.43
C ALA A 112 -5.33 -14.79 -1.02
N ALA A 113 -6.05 -14.75 -2.13
CA ALA A 113 -6.53 -13.51 -2.73
C ALA A 113 -7.56 -12.82 -1.82
N THR A 114 -8.43 -13.57 -1.15
CA THR A 114 -9.41 -13.04 -0.19
C THR A 114 -8.71 -12.38 1.00
N PHE A 115 -7.69 -13.01 1.57
CA PHE A 115 -6.86 -12.40 2.62
C PHE A 115 -6.26 -11.07 2.16
N LYS A 116 -5.61 -11.05 0.99
CA LYS A 116 -4.95 -9.86 0.47
C LYS A 116 -5.93 -8.72 0.18
N LYS A 117 -7.10 -9.03 -0.39
CA LYS A 117 -8.17 -8.04 -0.62
C LYS A 117 -8.68 -7.43 0.69
N CYS A 118 -8.99 -8.26 1.69
CA CYS A 118 -9.38 -7.81 3.01
C CYS A 118 -8.30 -6.90 3.63
N TYR A 119 -7.05 -7.32 3.60
CA TYR A 119 -5.91 -6.55 4.11
C TYR A 119 -5.83 -5.16 3.47
N ILE A 120 -5.91 -5.08 2.15
CA ILE A 120 -5.85 -3.81 1.40
C ILE A 120 -7.03 -2.90 1.78
N ILE A 121 -8.25 -3.44 1.82
CA ILE A 121 -9.45 -2.66 2.17
C ILE A 121 -9.34 -2.11 3.60
N THR A 122 -8.98 -2.95 4.56
CA THR A 122 -8.87 -2.57 5.97
C THR A 122 -7.77 -1.51 6.16
N THR A 123 -6.64 -1.66 5.47
CA THR A 123 -5.55 -0.66 5.49
C THR A 123 -5.97 0.66 4.87
N ARG A 124 -6.69 0.64 3.74
CA ARG A 124 -7.23 1.85 3.09
C ARG A 124 -8.19 2.61 3.99
N ASN A 125 -9.05 1.91 4.72
CA ASN A 125 -9.95 2.53 5.68
C ASN A 125 -9.17 3.25 6.78
N ARG A 126 -8.09 2.65 7.30
CA ARG A 126 -7.23 3.31 8.30
C ARG A 126 -6.52 4.54 7.77
N ILE A 127 -6.02 4.49 6.54
CA ILE A 127 -5.43 5.66 5.88
C ILE A 127 -6.46 6.78 5.77
N ASN A 128 -7.67 6.47 5.35
CA ASN A 128 -8.75 7.46 5.25
C ASN A 128 -9.07 8.12 6.60
N GLU A 129 -9.13 7.35 7.69
CA GLU A 129 -9.29 7.90 9.04
C GLU A 129 -8.15 8.87 9.38
N LEU A 130 -6.89 8.44 9.22
CA LEU A 130 -5.72 9.25 9.57
C LEU A 130 -5.64 10.51 8.71
N SER A 131 -6.01 10.44 7.43
CA SER A 131 -5.98 11.57 6.51
C SER A 131 -7.00 12.67 6.81
N GLN A 132 -7.96 12.41 7.67
CA GLN A 132 -9.02 13.35 8.07
C GLN A 132 -8.74 14.04 9.41
N ILE A 133 -7.74 13.57 10.17
CA ILE A 133 -7.36 14.16 11.45
C ILE A 133 -6.76 15.55 11.19
N GLY A 134 -7.30 16.57 11.85
CA GLY A 134 -6.80 17.95 11.76
C GLY A 134 -7.29 18.77 10.55
N LYS A 135 -8.31 18.28 9.84
CA LYS A 135 -8.99 19.05 8.78
C LYS A 135 -10.16 19.86 9.34
#